data_4bbd464d8913cdb265e551e22b49e1fa
#
_entry.id   4bbd464d8913cdb265e551e22b49e1fa
#
_cell.length_a   1.000
_cell.length_b   1.000
_cell.length_c   1.000
_cell.angle_alpha   90.00
_cell.angle_beta   90.00
_cell.angle_gamma   90.00
#
_symmetry.space_group_name_H-M   'P 1'
#
loop_
_entity.id
_entity.type
_entity.pdbx_description
1 polymer ?
#
loop_
_entity_poly.entity_id
_entity_poly.type
_entity_poly.pdbx_seq_one_letter_code
_entity_poly.pdbx_strand_id
1 'polypeptide(L)'
;MLIQNKNQILPIQQFENTNIAYVKIGEATGDYFLDRMRHYTSIDEFSLTEILANHKDYTHIIVGLHQPDHSPFVKHKLSQEVIEKLKELCAQTNVNLVTFANPYSLLKLPLDACESVVLAYQNGSIFQSKAAQLVFGGLGANGKLPVPIGSYAQGSGLDIKPLKRLSYGHPHQVGMDEKVLQNIDEMANQAIKDSIAPGMQILIANSGKVIYHKSFGHMRYAKQTPIQWFHRYD
;
A
#
# COMPACT_ATOMS: atom_id res chain seq x y z
N MET A 1 -8.03 1.37 -9.75
CA MET A 1 -9.51 1.33 -9.91
C MET A 1 -10.13 0.72 -8.68
N LEU A 2 -11.23 1.25 -8.20
CA LEU A 2 -12.03 0.67 -7.12
C LEU A 2 -13.26 -0.01 -7.71
N ILE A 3 -13.38 -1.33 -7.52
CA ILE A 3 -14.50 -2.11 -8.10
C ILE A 3 -15.63 -2.24 -7.08
N GLN A 4 -15.28 -2.46 -5.82
CA GLN A 4 -16.22 -2.64 -4.70
C GLN A 4 -15.77 -1.85 -3.50
N ASN A 5 -16.74 -1.29 -2.74
CA ASN A 5 -16.47 -0.54 -1.51
C ASN A 5 -17.73 -0.53 -0.63
N LYS A 6 -17.96 -1.63 0.08
CA LYS A 6 -19.08 -1.75 1.00
C LYS A 6 -18.87 -0.81 2.18
N ASN A 7 -19.94 -0.25 2.69
CA ASN A 7 -19.93 0.65 3.83
C ASN A 7 -18.96 1.84 3.70
N GLN A 8 -18.47 2.13 2.48
CA GLN A 8 -17.48 3.18 2.21
C GLN A 8 -16.21 3.00 3.07
N ILE A 9 -15.77 1.75 3.27
CA ILE A 9 -14.63 1.40 4.13
C ILE A 9 -13.31 2.01 3.63
N LEU A 10 -13.19 2.23 2.33
CA LEU A 10 -12.08 2.97 1.73
C LEU A 10 -12.50 4.39 1.35
N PRO A 11 -11.62 5.39 1.47
CA PRO A 11 -10.26 5.29 2.06
C PRO A 11 -10.32 5.14 3.57
N ILE A 12 -9.35 4.39 4.11
CA ILE A 12 -9.23 4.19 5.57
C ILE A 12 -8.99 5.54 6.25
N GLN A 13 -9.77 5.81 7.30
CA GLN A 13 -9.73 7.04 8.09
C GLN A 13 -9.46 6.72 9.56
N GLN A 14 -9.28 7.76 10.40
CA GLN A 14 -9.17 7.65 11.86
C GLN A 14 -8.07 6.68 12.34
N PHE A 15 -6.83 6.89 11.88
CA PHE A 15 -5.69 6.01 12.18
C PHE A 15 -5.41 5.81 13.67
N GLU A 16 -5.83 6.74 14.51
CA GLU A 16 -5.66 6.69 15.97
C GLU A 16 -6.36 5.49 16.61
N ASN A 17 -7.47 5.04 15.98
CA ASN A 17 -8.31 3.94 16.47
C ASN A 17 -8.29 2.73 15.52
N THR A 18 -7.26 2.62 14.68
CA THR A 18 -7.25 1.64 13.60
C THR A 18 -6.01 0.77 13.68
N ASN A 19 -6.20 -0.52 13.91
CA ASN A 19 -5.17 -1.54 13.78
C ASN A 19 -5.28 -2.16 12.39
N ILE A 20 -4.19 -2.15 11.64
CA ILE A 20 -4.16 -2.61 10.25
C ILE A 20 -3.16 -3.74 10.09
N ALA A 21 -3.65 -4.88 9.61
CA ALA A 21 -2.80 -5.98 9.17
C ALA A 21 -2.67 -6.01 7.65
N TYR A 22 -1.52 -6.42 7.17
CA TYR A 22 -1.25 -6.71 5.77
C TYR A 22 -0.90 -8.17 5.57
N VAL A 23 -1.51 -8.76 4.55
CA VAL A 23 -1.26 -10.15 4.13
C VAL A 23 -0.90 -10.16 2.66
N LYS A 24 0.30 -10.66 2.34
CA LYS A 24 0.72 -10.87 0.96
C LYS A 24 0.30 -12.27 0.49
N ILE A 25 -0.35 -12.35 -0.65
CA ILE A 25 -0.58 -13.59 -1.41
C ILE A 25 -0.04 -13.47 -2.83
N GLY A 26 0.27 -14.59 -3.45
CA GLY A 26 0.87 -14.62 -4.79
C GLY A 26 2.40 -14.67 -4.77
N GLU A 27 3.00 -14.75 -5.97
CA GLU A 27 4.41 -15.10 -6.17
C GLU A 27 5.35 -13.88 -6.25
N ALA A 28 4.81 -12.70 -6.59
CA ALA A 28 5.61 -11.49 -6.73
C ALA A 28 5.77 -10.73 -5.40
N THR A 29 6.73 -9.81 -5.35
CA THR A 29 6.93 -8.95 -4.18
C THR A 29 5.81 -7.93 -4.00
N GLY A 30 5.44 -7.66 -2.74
CA GLY A 30 4.53 -6.59 -2.31
C GLY A 30 5.23 -5.46 -1.56
N ASP A 31 6.57 -5.41 -1.60
CA ASP A 31 7.37 -4.53 -0.74
C ASP A 31 7.09 -3.04 -0.98
N TYR A 32 6.93 -2.63 -2.24
CA TYR A 32 6.59 -1.23 -2.56
C TYR A 32 5.18 -0.83 -2.08
N PHE A 33 4.26 -1.79 -2.01
CA PHE A 33 2.92 -1.56 -1.49
C PHE A 33 2.95 -1.40 0.03
N LEU A 34 3.58 -2.34 0.73
CA LEU A 34 3.75 -2.32 2.17
C LEU A 34 4.54 -1.09 2.63
N ASP A 35 5.68 -0.81 1.98
CA ASP A 35 6.48 0.38 2.27
C ASP A 35 5.64 1.66 2.14
N ARG A 36 4.87 1.81 1.05
CA ARG A 36 4.02 2.99 0.86
C ARG A 36 2.87 3.06 1.85
N MET A 37 2.28 1.95 2.26
CA MET A 37 1.25 1.92 3.30
C MET A 37 1.81 2.40 4.65
N ARG A 38 3.00 1.95 4.99
CA ARG A 38 3.73 2.33 6.21
C ARG A 38 4.04 3.83 6.28
N HIS A 39 4.04 4.56 5.17
CA HIS A 39 4.13 6.03 5.15
C HIS A 39 2.87 6.73 5.69
N TYR A 40 1.76 6.04 5.85
CA TYR A 40 0.52 6.59 6.40
C TYR A 40 0.29 6.18 7.86
N THR A 41 0.60 4.93 8.21
CA THR A 41 0.40 4.40 9.56
C THR A 41 1.21 3.14 9.78
N SER A 42 1.26 2.64 11.03
CA SER A 42 1.86 1.34 11.34
C SER A 42 1.05 0.22 10.72
N ILE A 43 1.74 -0.75 10.13
CA ILE A 43 1.14 -1.92 9.48
C ILE A 43 1.87 -3.17 9.96
N ASP A 44 1.13 -4.09 10.55
CA ASP A 44 1.63 -5.40 10.94
C ASP A 44 1.54 -6.37 9.76
N GLU A 45 2.55 -7.17 9.55
CA GLU A 45 2.63 -8.11 8.43
C GLU A 45 2.43 -9.53 8.92
N PHE A 46 1.56 -10.26 8.23
CA PHE A 46 1.22 -11.66 8.54
C PHE A 46 1.17 -12.52 7.28
N SER A 47 1.40 -13.80 7.45
CA SER A 47 0.96 -14.80 6.49
C SER A 47 -0.56 -14.99 6.55
N LEU A 48 -1.15 -15.56 5.50
CA LEU A 48 -2.59 -15.84 5.47
C LEU A 48 -3.03 -16.83 6.58
N THR A 49 -2.14 -17.70 7.00
CA THR A 49 -2.42 -18.66 8.08
C THR A 49 -2.38 -18.00 9.47
N GLU A 50 -1.39 -17.13 9.70
CA GLU A 50 -1.26 -16.42 10.97
C GLU A 50 -2.41 -15.44 11.20
N ILE A 51 -2.84 -14.71 10.18
CA ILE A 51 -3.93 -13.74 10.32
C ILE A 51 -5.28 -14.40 10.62
N LEU A 52 -5.54 -15.61 10.14
CA LEU A 52 -6.74 -16.36 10.51
C LEU A 52 -6.85 -16.61 12.01
N ALA A 53 -5.73 -16.77 12.72
CA ALA A 53 -5.71 -16.93 14.18
C ALA A 53 -5.79 -15.59 14.94
N ASN A 54 -5.34 -14.47 14.31
CA ASN A 54 -5.16 -13.17 14.98
C ASN A 54 -6.08 -12.06 14.46
N HIS A 55 -7.01 -12.36 13.54
CA HIS A 55 -7.81 -11.36 12.83
C HIS A 55 -8.63 -10.43 13.75
N LYS A 56 -9.00 -10.88 14.94
CA LYS A 56 -9.84 -10.12 15.90
C LYS A 56 -9.18 -8.87 16.46
N ASP A 57 -7.84 -8.80 16.41
CA ASP A 57 -7.06 -7.67 16.92
C ASP A 57 -6.98 -6.52 15.89
N TYR A 58 -7.52 -6.74 14.68
CA TYR A 58 -7.40 -5.81 13.56
C TYR A 58 -8.76 -5.30 13.09
N THR A 59 -8.83 -3.99 12.90
CA THR A 59 -10.02 -3.30 12.36
C THR A 59 -10.08 -3.40 10.84
N HIS A 60 -8.93 -3.48 10.19
CA HIS A 60 -8.78 -3.65 8.74
C HIS A 60 -7.72 -4.69 8.42
N ILE A 61 -8.04 -5.62 7.56
CA ILE A 61 -7.06 -6.52 6.97
C ILE A 61 -6.95 -6.19 5.48
N ILE A 62 -5.74 -5.85 5.06
CA ILE A 62 -5.44 -5.56 3.66
C ILE A 62 -4.76 -6.80 3.07
N VAL A 63 -5.40 -7.44 2.10
CA VAL A 63 -4.81 -8.56 1.38
C VAL A 63 -4.32 -8.09 0.03
N GLY A 64 -3.01 -8.15 -0.20
CA GLY A 64 -2.37 -7.84 -1.47
C GLY A 64 -2.15 -9.10 -2.30
N LEU A 65 -2.84 -9.23 -3.43
CA LEU A 65 -2.53 -10.25 -4.43
C LEU A 65 -1.47 -9.73 -5.39
N HIS A 66 -0.26 -10.28 -5.30
CA HIS A 66 0.88 -9.89 -6.11
C HIS A 66 1.26 -11.00 -7.09
N GLN A 67 1.06 -10.74 -8.38
CA GLN A 67 1.45 -11.66 -9.44
C GLN A 67 2.53 -11.02 -10.34
N PRO A 68 3.51 -11.81 -10.81
CA PRO A 68 4.52 -11.28 -11.71
C PRO A 68 3.90 -10.74 -13.01
N ASP A 69 4.42 -9.62 -13.50
CA ASP A 69 4.05 -9.01 -14.78
C ASP A 69 4.73 -9.73 -15.95
N HIS A 70 4.65 -11.07 -15.97
CA HIS A 70 5.23 -11.87 -17.03
C HIS A 70 4.27 -12.01 -18.23
N SER A 71 4.78 -12.68 -19.26
CA SER A 71 4.03 -12.99 -20.47
C SER A 71 2.58 -13.40 -20.18
N PRO A 72 1.59 -12.89 -20.95
CA PRO A 72 0.18 -13.26 -20.79
C PRO A 72 -0.10 -14.75 -20.97
N PHE A 73 0.89 -15.50 -21.45
CA PHE A 73 0.84 -16.97 -21.63
C PHE A 73 1.15 -17.74 -20.34
N VAL A 74 1.77 -17.11 -19.32
CA VAL A 74 2.03 -17.75 -18.03
C VAL A 74 0.80 -17.55 -17.13
N LYS A 75 0.12 -18.67 -16.84
CA LYS A 75 -1.05 -18.65 -15.94
C LYS A 75 -0.59 -18.83 -14.50
N HIS A 76 -0.41 -17.73 -13.79
CA HIS A 76 -0.22 -17.76 -12.33
C HIS A 76 -1.54 -18.15 -11.68
N LYS A 77 -1.60 -19.33 -11.09
CA LYS A 77 -2.79 -19.82 -10.39
C LYS A 77 -2.53 -19.78 -8.89
N LEU A 78 -3.39 -19.10 -8.17
CA LEU A 78 -3.50 -19.31 -6.73
C LEU A 78 -3.92 -20.76 -6.46
N SER A 79 -3.33 -21.38 -5.44
CA SER A 79 -3.78 -22.69 -4.99
C SER A 79 -5.20 -22.63 -4.44
N GLN A 80 -5.91 -23.74 -4.52
CA GLN A 80 -7.27 -23.84 -3.96
C GLN A 80 -7.25 -23.56 -2.46
N GLU A 81 -6.24 -23.99 -1.74
CA GLU A 81 -6.05 -23.72 -0.32
C GLU A 81 -6.00 -22.23 -0.01
N VAL A 82 -5.27 -21.42 -0.79
CA VAL A 82 -5.19 -19.96 -0.60
C VAL A 82 -6.56 -19.32 -0.84
N ILE A 83 -7.31 -19.78 -1.85
CA ILE A 83 -8.65 -19.25 -2.15
C ILE A 83 -9.62 -19.55 -0.99
N GLU A 84 -9.60 -20.77 -0.44
CA GLU A 84 -10.43 -21.19 0.67
C GLU A 84 -10.11 -20.41 1.96
N LYS A 85 -8.83 -20.28 2.31
CA LYS A 85 -8.39 -19.47 3.46
C LYS A 85 -8.78 -18.00 3.29
N LEU A 86 -8.67 -17.44 2.10
CA LEU A 86 -9.12 -16.05 1.83
C LEU A 86 -10.64 -15.92 2.01
N LYS A 87 -11.40 -16.90 1.53
CA LYS A 87 -12.86 -16.95 1.72
C LYS A 87 -13.24 -17.04 3.19
N GLU A 88 -12.54 -17.86 3.94
CA GLU A 88 -12.73 -17.98 5.40
C GLU A 88 -12.43 -16.64 6.09
N LEU A 89 -11.33 -15.99 5.77
CA LEU A 89 -10.96 -14.70 6.32
C LEU A 89 -12.01 -13.61 6.02
N CYS A 90 -12.47 -13.53 4.77
CA CYS A 90 -13.52 -12.58 4.36
C CYS A 90 -14.87 -12.82 5.07
N ALA A 91 -15.15 -14.06 5.52
CA ALA A 91 -16.37 -14.36 6.26
C ALA A 91 -16.28 -13.95 7.74
N GLN A 92 -15.07 -13.77 8.28
CA GLN A 92 -14.83 -13.50 9.70
C GLN A 92 -14.52 -12.03 10.00
N THR A 93 -14.06 -11.26 9.02
CA THR A 93 -13.58 -9.90 9.24
C THR A 93 -13.61 -9.05 7.96
N ASN A 94 -13.39 -7.74 8.14
CA ASN A 94 -13.36 -6.75 7.06
C ASN A 94 -12.07 -6.86 6.21
N VAL A 95 -12.14 -7.55 5.09
CA VAL A 95 -11.02 -7.71 4.16
C VAL A 95 -11.09 -6.70 3.02
N ASN A 96 -9.99 -5.96 2.85
CA ASN A 96 -9.75 -5.05 1.75
C ASN A 96 -8.79 -5.73 0.75
N LEU A 97 -9.31 -6.24 -0.34
CA LEU A 97 -8.52 -6.93 -1.36
C LEU A 97 -7.94 -5.94 -2.36
N VAL A 98 -6.62 -5.92 -2.50
CA VAL A 98 -5.91 -5.11 -3.48
C VAL A 98 -5.15 -6.04 -4.42
N THR A 99 -5.45 -5.97 -5.73
CA THR A 99 -4.90 -6.93 -6.70
C THR A 99 -3.97 -6.26 -7.68
N PHE A 100 -2.77 -6.79 -7.75
CA PHE A 100 -1.70 -6.42 -8.69
C PHE A 100 -1.54 -7.55 -9.70
N ALA A 101 -2.58 -7.74 -10.49
CA ALA A 101 -2.69 -8.85 -11.43
C ALA A 101 -3.66 -8.51 -12.56
N ASN A 102 -3.65 -9.32 -13.60
CA ASN A 102 -4.62 -9.24 -14.68
C ASN A 102 -6.06 -9.35 -14.12
N PRO A 103 -7.02 -8.57 -14.64
CA PRO A 103 -8.42 -8.60 -14.21
C PRO A 103 -9.04 -10.00 -14.12
N TYR A 104 -8.72 -10.88 -15.05
CA TYR A 104 -9.24 -12.26 -15.06
C TYR A 104 -8.75 -13.13 -13.88
N SER A 105 -7.68 -12.72 -13.19
CA SER A 105 -7.24 -13.37 -11.95
C SER A 105 -8.27 -13.29 -10.83
N LEU A 106 -9.16 -12.30 -10.89
CA LEU A 106 -10.23 -12.08 -9.92
C LEU A 106 -11.36 -13.12 -10.00
N LEU A 107 -11.54 -13.79 -11.14
CA LEU A 107 -12.68 -14.70 -11.38
C LEU A 107 -12.80 -15.85 -10.37
N LYS A 108 -11.71 -16.22 -9.71
CA LYS A 108 -11.68 -17.31 -8.73
C LYS A 108 -11.69 -16.84 -7.29
N LEU A 109 -11.61 -15.53 -7.06
CA LEU A 109 -11.53 -14.95 -5.73
C LEU A 109 -12.92 -14.70 -5.17
N PRO A 110 -13.10 -14.73 -3.85
CA PRO A 110 -14.37 -14.50 -3.17
C PRO A 110 -14.70 -13.00 -3.10
N LEU A 111 -14.81 -12.30 -4.25
CA LEU A 111 -14.93 -10.85 -4.30
C LEU A 111 -16.14 -10.34 -3.54
N ASP A 112 -17.29 -11.04 -3.67
CA ASP A 112 -18.54 -10.66 -3.00
C ASP A 112 -18.43 -10.75 -1.47
N ALA A 113 -17.49 -11.54 -0.94
CA ALA A 113 -17.26 -11.65 0.49
C ALA A 113 -16.33 -10.54 1.04
N CYS A 114 -15.50 -9.93 0.19
CA CYS A 114 -14.62 -8.84 0.61
C CYS A 114 -15.40 -7.54 0.86
N GLU A 115 -14.89 -6.68 1.74
CA GLU A 115 -15.48 -5.35 1.99
C GLU A 115 -15.12 -4.37 0.88
N SER A 116 -13.89 -4.41 0.39
CA SER A 116 -13.48 -3.62 -0.76
C SER A 116 -12.61 -4.41 -1.72
N VAL A 117 -12.65 -4.04 -3.00
CA VAL A 117 -11.82 -4.63 -4.07
C VAL A 117 -11.20 -3.53 -4.91
N VAL A 118 -9.88 -3.46 -4.88
CA VAL A 118 -9.07 -2.55 -5.68
C VAL A 118 -8.31 -3.34 -6.74
N LEU A 119 -8.44 -2.94 -8.00
CA LEU A 119 -7.69 -3.52 -9.12
C LEU A 119 -6.62 -2.54 -9.59
N ALA A 120 -5.35 -2.91 -9.45
CA ALA A 120 -4.17 -2.14 -9.85
C ALA A 120 -3.53 -2.63 -11.16
N TYR A 121 -4.00 -3.73 -11.72
CA TYR A 121 -3.60 -4.35 -13.00
C TYR A 121 -2.19 -4.95 -13.03
N GLN A 122 -1.18 -4.24 -12.55
CA GLN A 122 0.23 -4.62 -12.67
C GLN A 122 0.92 -4.56 -11.31
N ASN A 123 1.99 -5.36 -11.14
CA ASN A 123 2.73 -5.43 -9.87
C ASN A 123 3.92 -4.45 -9.80
N GLY A 124 4.13 -3.60 -10.78
CA GLY A 124 5.21 -2.62 -10.77
C GLY A 124 5.15 -1.65 -9.59
N SER A 125 6.29 -1.10 -9.18
CA SER A 125 6.44 -0.22 -8.01
C SER A 125 5.48 0.99 -8.04
N ILE A 126 5.26 1.57 -9.21
CA ILE A 126 4.34 2.70 -9.39
C ILE A 126 2.90 2.29 -9.07
N PHE A 127 2.44 1.14 -9.56
CA PHE A 127 1.09 0.63 -9.33
C PHE A 127 0.88 0.31 -7.86
N GLN A 128 1.85 -0.34 -7.22
CA GLN A 128 1.84 -0.63 -5.79
C GLN A 128 1.75 0.65 -4.95
N SER A 129 2.61 1.62 -5.23
CA SER A 129 2.60 2.92 -4.53
C SER A 129 1.28 3.69 -4.73
N LYS A 130 0.69 3.68 -5.94
CA LYS A 130 -0.59 4.36 -6.20
C LYS A 130 -1.78 3.66 -5.54
N ALA A 131 -1.78 2.32 -5.51
CA ALA A 131 -2.82 1.56 -4.83
C ALA A 131 -2.80 1.81 -3.31
N ALA A 132 -1.63 1.87 -2.67
CA ALA A 132 -1.52 2.24 -1.27
C ALA A 132 -2.08 3.65 -1.00
N GLN A 133 -1.74 4.62 -1.85
CA GLN A 133 -2.25 5.99 -1.73
C GLN A 133 -3.77 6.06 -1.90
N LEU A 134 -4.37 5.22 -2.75
CA LEU A 134 -5.82 5.09 -2.88
C LEU A 134 -6.44 4.55 -1.60
N VAL A 135 -5.90 3.46 -1.06
CA VAL A 135 -6.39 2.83 0.19
C VAL A 135 -6.42 3.83 1.34
N PHE A 136 -5.43 4.70 1.42
CA PHE A 136 -5.31 5.71 2.48
C PHE A 136 -5.78 7.11 2.08
N GLY A 137 -6.40 7.28 0.92
CA GLY A 137 -7.02 8.54 0.51
C GLY A 137 -6.08 9.66 0.08
N GLY A 138 -4.80 9.37 -0.14
CA GLY A 138 -3.87 10.31 -0.77
C GLY A 138 -4.16 10.50 -2.27
N LEU A 139 -4.85 9.54 -2.87
CA LEU A 139 -5.34 9.60 -4.25
C LEU A 139 -6.80 9.16 -4.32
N GLY A 140 -7.52 9.67 -5.32
CA GLY A 140 -8.83 9.17 -5.72
C GLY A 140 -8.76 8.09 -6.79
N ALA A 141 -9.92 7.56 -7.16
CA ALA A 141 -10.08 6.65 -8.29
C ALA A 141 -11.33 7.02 -9.10
N ASN A 142 -11.24 6.89 -10.41
CA ASN A 142 -12.33 7.05 -11.36
C ASN A 142 -12.26 6.06 -12.53
N GLY A 143 -11.38 5.06 -12.42
CA GLY A 143 -11.19 4.06 -13.46
C GLY A 143 -12.41 3.14 -13.60
N LYS A 144 -12.66 2.69 -14.82
CA LYS A 144 -13.76 1.79 -15.17
C LYS A 144 -13.21 0.51 -15.80
N LEU A 145 -13.86 -0.63 -15.55
CA LEU A 145 -13.48 -1.91 -16.12
C LEU A 145 -13.57 -1.89 -17.65
N PRO A 146 -12.49 -2.18 -18.38
CA PRO A 146 -12.54 -2.27 -19.83
C PRO A 146 -13.20 -3.56 -20.34
N VAL A 147 -13.32 -4.56 -19.49
CA VAL A 147 -13.88 -5.89 -19.77
C VAL A 147 -14.74 -6.37 -18.59
N PRO A 148 -15.76 -7.21 -18.82
CA PRO A 148 -16.52 -7.79 -17.71
C PRO A 148 -15.67 -8.79 -16.91
N ILE A 149 -15.90 -8.85 -15.60
CA ILE A 149 -15.24 -9.79 -14.68
C ILE A 149 -16.30 -10.38 -13.75
N GLY A 150 -16.65 -11.65 -13.95
CA GLY A 150 -17.69 -12.31 -13.15
C GLY A 150 -18.99 -11.53 -13.17
N SER A 151 -19.47 -11.10 -12.01
CA SER A 151 -20.69 -10.29 -11.83
C SER A 151 -20.51 -8.80 -12.19
N TYR A 152 -19.27 -8.32 -12.36
CA TYR A 152 -18.99 -6.93 -12.71
C TYR A 152 -19.01 -6.71 -14.22
N ALA A 153 -19.98 -5.92 -14.71
CA ALA A 153 -20.09 -5.59 -16.13
C ALA A 153 -18.94 -4.68 -16.60
N GLN A 154 -18.69 -4.65 -17.90
CA GLN A 154 -17.85 -3.63 -18.52
C GLN A 154 -18.36 -2.23 -18.13
N GLY A 155 -17.44 -1.31 -17.83
CA GLY A 155 -17.76 0.03 -17.33
C GLY A 155 -17.99 0.10 -15.81
N SER A 156 -18.03 -1.02 -15.08
CA SER A 156 -18.08 -1.01 -13.62
C SER A 156 -16.86 -0.33 -13.02
N GLY A 157 -17.05 0.30 -11.87
CA GLY A 157 -16.02 1.00 -11.11
C GLY A 157 -16.63 2.16 -10.33
N LEU A 158 -16.14 2.33 -9.11
CA LEU A 158 -16.60 3.36 -8.19
C LEU A 158 -15.69 4.59 -8.26
N ASP A 159 -16.30 5.76 -8.29
CA ASP A 159 -15.58 7.02 -8.20
C ASP A 159 -15.37 7.37 -6.72
N ILE A 160 -14.12 7.63 -6.36
CA ILE A 160 -13.74 8.06 -5.01
C ILE A 160 -12.83 9.29 -5.12
N LYS A 161 -13.15 10.31 -4.34
CA LYS A 161 -12.33 11.52 -4.26
C LYS A 161 -11.20 11.32 -3.26
N PRO A 162 -10.02 11.92 -3.48
CA PRO A 162 -8.97 11.90 -2.49
C PRO A 162 -9.42 12.66 -1.23
N LEU A 163 -8.91 12.24 -0.08
CA LEU A 163 -9.00 12.99 1.16
C LEU A 163 -8.01 14.17 1.11
N LYS A 164 -8.13 15.09 2.09
CA LYS A 164 -7.14 16.15 2.29
C LYS A 164 -5.88 15.59 2.97
N ARG A 165 -5.27 14.58 2.34
CA ARG A 165 -4.01 13.94 2.77
C ARG A 165 -2.94 14.16 1.73
N LEU A 166 -1.68 14.22 2.18
CA LEU A 166 -0.55 14.30 1.27
C LEU A 166 -0.50 13.04 0.38
N SER A 167 -0.35 13.24 -0.91
CA SER A 167 0.00 12.18 -1.84
C SER A 167 1.52 12.07 -1.94
N TYR A 168 2.02 10.99 -2.54
CA TYR A 168 3.44 10.78 -2.80
C TYR A 168 3.71 10.79 -4.30
N GLY A 169 4.77 11.46 -4.71
CA GLY A 169 5.13 11.60 -6.11
C GLY A 169 6.60 11.92 -6.33
N HIS A 170 6.92 12.24 -7.58
CA HIS A 170 8.28 12.62 -7.97
C HIS A 170 8.43 14.15 -8.03
N PRO A 171 9.63 14.67 -7.73
CA PRO A 171 9.93 16.12 -7.74
C PRO A 171 9.48 16.84 -9.01
N HIS A 172 9.72 16.25 -10.19
CA HIS A 172 9.34 16.83 -11.47
C HIS A 172 7.82 17.12 -11.61
N GLN A 173 6.96 16.38 -10.89
CA GLN A 173 5.51 16.57 -10.93
C GLN A 173 5.06 17.88 -10.27
N VAL A 174 5.94 18.52 -9.52
CA VAL A 174 5.72 19.81 -8.86
C VAL A 174 6.75 20.87 -9.31
N GLY A 175 7.41 20.63 -10.46
CA GLY A 175 8.36 21.56 -11.06
C GLY A 175 9.71 21.65 -10.33
N MET A 176 10.09 20.64 -9.53
CA MET A 176 11.36 20.59 -8.81
C MET A 176 12.33 19.62 -9.48
N ASP A 177 13.62 19.99 -9.48
CA ASP A 177 14.68 19.13 -9.97
C ASP A 177 15.12 18.16 -8.87
N GLU A 178 15.12 16.87 -9.18
CA GLU A 178 15.54 15.81 -8.27
C GLU A 178 17.02 15.94 -7.86
N LYS A 179 17.87 16.47 -8.75
CA LYS A 179 19.29 16.69 -8.44
C LYS A 179 19.51 17.70 -7.31
N VAL A 180 18.66 18.71 -7.22
CA VAL A 180 18.72 19.69 -6.12
C VAL A 180 18.43 19.02 -4.79
N LEU A 181 17.51 18.06 -4.77
CA LEU A 181 17.18 17.32 -3.56
C LEU A 181 18.30 16.35 -3.11
N GLN A 182 19.18 15.91 -4.01
CA GLN A 182 20.35 15.09 -3.66
C GLN A 182 21.33 15.83 -2.77
N ASN A 183 21.44 17.16 -2.87
CA ASN A 183 22.29 17.95 -1.99
C ASN A 183 21.86 17.81 -0.52
N ILE A 184 20.58 17.52 -0.27
CA ILE A 184 20.06 17.29 1.09
C ILE A 184 20.64 15.99 1.66
N ASP A 185 20.81 14.96 0.84
CA ASP A 185 21.44 13.71 1.25
C ASP A 185 22.88 13.94 1.73
N GLU A 186 23.63 14.76 1.02
CA GLU A 186 25.01 15.10 1.35
C GLU A 186 25.08 15.90 2.66
N MET A 187 24.24 16.93 2.80
CA MET A 187 24.17 17.75 4.00
C MET A 187 23.76 16.93 5.24
N ALA A 188 22.76 16.06 5.11
CA ALA A 188 22.29 15.20 6.20
C ALA A 188 23.36 14.21 6.63
N ASN A 189 24.02 13.55 5.68
CA ASN A 189 25.11 12.62 5.98
C ASN A 189 26.31 13.33 6.61
N GLN A 190 26.66 14.55 6.18
CA GLN A 190 27.72 15.34 6.76
C GLN A 190 27.40 15.73 8.22
N ALA A 191 26.15 16.16 8.49
CA ALA A 191 25.71 16.51 9.84
C ALA A 191 25.83 15.33 10.83
N ILE A 192 25.49 14.11 10.36
CA ILE A 192 25.65 12.90 11.17
C ILE A 192 27.13 12.57 11.40
N LYS A 193 27.96 12.70 10.36
CA LYS A 193 29.41 12.46 10.44
C LYS A 193 30.07 13.43 11.42
N ASP A 194 29.63 14.68 11.41
CA ASP A 194 30.13 15.73 12.32
C ASP A 194 29.52 15.63 13.72
N SER A 195 28.77 14.59 14.00
CA SER A 195 28.09 14.35 15.29
C SER A 195 27.17 15.49 15.74
N ILE A 196 26.57 16.24 14.81
CA ILE A 196 25.59 17.29 15.11
C ILE A 196 24.28 16.65 15.60
N ALA A 197 23.87 15.51 15.00
CA ALA A 197 22.75 14.70 15.42
C ALA A 197 23.07 13.21 15.21
N PRO A 198 22.54 12.30 16.05
CA PRO A 198 22.72 10.86 15.84
C PRO A 198 21.98 10.36 14.60
N GLY A 199 20.89 11.03 14.23
CA GLY A 199 20.10 10.78 13.04
C GLY A 199 18.98 11.80 12.88
N MET A 200 18.33 11.78 11.72
CA MET A 200 17.25 12.69 11.37
C MET A 200 16.29 12.10 10.35
N GLN A 201 15.08 12.62 10.31
CA GLN A 201 14.12 12.40 9.24
C GLN A 201 13.81 13.71 8.53
N ILE A 202 13.81 13.69 7.21
CA ILE A 202 13.54 14.87 6.38
C ILE A 202 12.40 14.56 5.44
N LEU A 203 11.32 15.35 5.53
CA LEU A 203 10.18 15.28 4.64
C LEU A 203 9.99 16.63 3.95
N ILE A 204 9.86 16.61 2.62
CA ILE A 204 9.55 17.80 1.83
C ILE A 204 8.28 17.53 1.05
N ALA A 205 7.31 18.43 1.22
CA ALA A 205 6.07 18.40 0.47
C ALA A 205 5.86 19.73 -0.26
N ASN A 206 5.39 19.65 -1.50
CA ASN A 206 4.99 20.79 -2.31
C ASN A 206 3.68 20.49 -3.03
N SER A 207 2.78 21.46 -3.07
CA SER A 207 1.48 21.35 -3.77
C SER A 207 0.67 20.11 -3.35
N GLY A 208 0.68 19.78 -2.05
CA GLY A 208 -0.04 18.62 -1.49
C GLY A 208 0.61 17.27 -1.78
N LYS A 209 1.86 17.24 -2.24
CA LYS A 209 2.58 16.03 -2.62
C LYS A 209 3.92 15.94 -1.90
N VAL A 210 4.18 14.84 -1.23
CA VAL A 210 5.50 14.50 -0.69
C VAL A 210 6.39 14.07 -1.84
N ILE A 211 7.48 14.79 -2.03
CA ILE A 211 8.44 14.59 -3.12
C ILE A 211 9.81 14.11 -2.62
N TYR A 212 10.01 14.19 -1.31
CA TYR A 212 11.21 13.72 -0.65
C TYR A 212 10.84 13.27 0.75
N HIS A 213 11.26 12.08 1.15
CA HIS A 213 11.07 11.55 2.49
C HIS A 213 12.16 10.50 2.75
N LYS A 214 13.14 10.87 3.57
CA LYS A 214 14.28 10.00 3.90
C LYS A 214 14.63 10.08 5.37
N SER A 215 15.21 8.99 5.86
CA SER A 215 15.76 8.87 7.20
C SER A 215 17.27 8.67 7.10
N PHE A 216 18.03 9.27 8.02
CA PHE A 216 19.48 9.23 8.07
C PHE A 216 19.96 8.89 9.48
N GLY A 217 21.03 8.10 9.59
CA GLY A 217 21.67 7.78 10.86
C GLY A 217 20.88 6.86 11.78
N HIS A 218 20.98 7.05 13.07
CA HIS A 218 20.50 6.13 14.09
C HIS A 218 19.72 6.88 15.18
N MET A 219 18.90 6.15 15.94
CA MET A 219 18.14 6.72 17.07
C MET A 219 19.04 7.31 18.16
N ARG A 220 20.24 6.75 18.31
CA ARG A 220 21.25 7.16 19.32
C ARG A 220 22.65 7.10 18.73
N TYR A 221 23.59 7.85 19.31
CA TYR A 221 25.02 7.82 18.94
C TYR A 221 25.65 6.42 19.07
N ALA A 222 25.12 5.56 19.93
CA ALA A 222 25.56 4.17 20.07
C ALA A 222 25.31 3.29 18.82
N LYS A 223 24.67 3.84 17.78
CA LYS A 223 24.45 3.20 16.47
C LYS A 223 23.75 1.83 16.51
N GLN A 224 22.93 1.57 17.55
CA GLN A 224 22.26 0.28 17.72
C GLN A 224 20.99 0.14 16.85
N THR A 225 20.28 1.24 16.61
CA THR A 225 18.99 1.23 15.90
C THR A 225 19.00 2.30 14.82
N PRO A 226 18.98 1.94 13.52
CA PRO A 226 18.82 2.90 12.42
C PRO A 226 17.49 3.64 12.55
N ILE A 227 17.46 4.92 12.20
CA ILE A 227 16.20 5.64 12.07
C ILE A 227 15.47 5.09 10.85
N GLN A 228 14.22 4.72 11.07
CA GLN A 228 13.30 4.37 10.00
C GLN A 228 12.15 5.38 10.01
N TRP A 229 11.63 5.72 8.87
CA TRP A 229 10.59 6.74 8.70
C TRP A 229 9.29 6.44 9.48
N PHE A 230 9.05 5.20 9.90
CA PHE A 230 7.91 4.78 10.72
C PHE A 230 8.18 4.81 12.25
N HIS A 231 9.40 5.11 12.70
CA HIS A 231 9.64 5.33 14.12
C HIS A 231 8.93 6.61 14.58
N ARG A 232 8.01 6.49 15.51
CA ARG A 232 7.49 7.63 16.26
C ARG A 232 8.51 7.95 17.33
N TYR A 233 8.83 9.22 17.46
CA TYR A 233 9.57 9.73 18.63
C TYR A 233 8.52 9.94 19.72
N ASP A 234 8.58 9.15 20.79
CA ASP A 234 7.81 9.38 22.01
C ASP A 234 8.39 10.57 22.76
#